data_47bd352a5bec10a502e115c9552fdb86
#
_entry.id   47bd352a5bec10a502e115c9552fdb86
#
_cell.length_a   1.000
_cell.length_b   1.000
_cell.length_c   1.000
_cell.angle_alpha   90.00
_cell.angle_beta   90.00
_cell.angle_gamma   90.00
#
_symmetry.space_group_name_H-M   'P 1'
#
loop_
_entity.id
_entity.type
_entity.pdbx_description
1 polymer ?
#
loop_
_entity_poly.entity_id
_entity_poly.type
_entity_poly.pdbx_seq_one_letter_code
_entity_poly.pdbx_strand_id
1 'polypeptide(L)'
;MHEVDVAVVGAGPAGLFAAYYAGFRGLSVAVVDALPEPGGQITAMYPEKLIHDVAGFPAVKGRDLVANLVAQAAPFDPRYLLGTRAEKLSYADDRPVLGLAGGEQLRCGAVVITGGLGSFTPRPLPVAERFVGTGIVYFVPQPAELTGQDVLIVGGGDSAFDWAVTLQPLARSVTLVHRREKFRAHAATVARVRALPVRVVVNAEVTRLHGGGAVTGAEITVRGGAAESLPVNTVVAALGFTADLGPLAEWGLRLDRRHLVVDSTMATNLPRVFAAGDITEYPGKVRLIATGFGEAATAVNNAAVALDPAAHLFPGHSSDGT
;
A
#
# COMPACT_ATOMS: atom_id res chain seq x y z
N MET A 1 -25.68 -14.72 -4.16
CA MET A 1 -24.35 -15.34 -4.31
C MET A 1 -23.88 -14.99 -5.70
N HIS A 2 -22.69 -14.39 -5.81
CA HIS A 2 -22.06 -14.08 -7.09
C HIS A 2 -21.03 -15.18 -7.40
N GLU A 3 -20.80 -15.45 -8.67
CA GLU A 3 -19.82 -16.47 -9.10
C GLU A 3 -18.85 -15.87 -10.14
N VAL A 4 -17.55 -16.18 -9.99
CA VAL A 4 -16.48 -15.82 -10.92
C VAL A 4 -15.43 -16.93 -10.97
N ASP A 5 -14.61 -16.94 -12.02
CA ASP A 5 -13.50 -17.88 -12.12
C ASP A 5 -12.40 -17.54 -11.11
N VAL A 6 -12.02 -16.27 -11.03
CA VAL A 6 -10.96 -15.80 -10.12
C VAL A 6 -11.44 -14.64 -9.26
N ALA A 7 -11.28 -14.78 -7.94
CA ALA A 7 -11.40 -13.68 -7.00
C ALA A 7 -9.99 -13.15 -6.64
N VAL A 8 -9.74 -11.87 -6.87
CA VAL A 8 -8.51 -11.18 -6.46
C VAL A 8 -8.79 -10.42 -5.17
N VAL A 9 -8.05 -10.69 -4.11
CA VAL A 9 -8.19 -10.02 -2.80
C VAL A 9 -7.07 -9.01 -2.62
N GLY A 10 -7.39 -7.74 -2.86
CA GLY A 10 -6.48 -6.61 -2.88
C GLY A 10 -6.40 -5.95 -4.25
N ALA A 11 -6.76 -4.66 -4.34
CA ALA A 11 -6.74 -3.85 -5.56
C ALA A 11 -5.46 -2.99 -5.69
N GLY A 12 -4.36 -3.40 -5.06
CA GLY A 12 -3.04 -2.81 -5.26
C GLY A 12 -2.46 -3.14 -6.65
N PRO A 13 -1.24 -2.66 -7.00
CA PRO A 13 -0.66 -2.89 -8.33
C PRO A 13 -0.64 -4.36 -8.76
N ALA A 14 -0.22 -5.27 -7.87
CA ALA A 14 -0.20 -6.70 -8.18
C ALA A 14 -1.61 -7.26 -8.41
N GLY A 15 -2.61 -6.80 -7.67
CA GLY A 15 -4.00 -7.22 -7.84
C GLY A 15 -4.64 -6.69 -9.13
N LEU A 16 -4.38 -5.45 -9.48
CA LEU A 16 -4.85 -4.86 -10.75
C LEU A 16 -4.22 -5.59 -11.94
N PHE A 17 -2.93 -5.93 -11.86
CA PHE A 17 -2.27 -6.71 -12.89
C PHE A 17 -2.78 -8.16 -12.93
N ALA A 18 -3.08 -8.79 -11.77
CA ALA A 18 -3.72 -10.09 -11.71
C ALA A 18 -5.10 -10.08 -12.39
N ALA A 19 -5.89 -9.03 -12.17
CA ALA A 19 -7.19 -8.85 -12.82
C ALA A 19 -7.07 -8.74 -14.34
N TYR A 20 -6.13 -7.91 -14.83
CA TYR A 20 -5.80 -7.85 -16.25
C TYR A 20 -5.44 -9.23 -16.80
N TYR A 21 -4.50 -9.92 -16.16
CA TYR A 21 -3.94 -11.14 -16.69
C TYR A 21 -4.95 -12.30 -16.66
N ALA A 22 -5.82 -12.35 -15.67
CA ALA A 22 -6.93 -13.31 -15.62
C ALA A 22 -7.94 -13.06 -16.75
N GLY A 23 -8.31 -11.80 -16.99
CA GLY A 23 -9.14 -11.42 -18.13
C GLY A 23 -8.49 -11.76 -19.47
N PHE A 24 -7.19 -11.51 -19.62
CA PHE A 24 -6.42 -11.92 -20.81
C PHE A 24 -6.49 -13.44 -21.06
N ARG A 25 -6.59 -14.25 -20.01
CA ARG A 25 -6.82 -15.69 -20.09
C ARG A 25 -8.28 -16.10 -20.34
N GLY A 26 -9.18 -15.15 -20.53
CA GLY A 26 -10.62 -15.40 -20.72
C GLY A 26 -11.36 -15.78 -19.45
N LEU A 27 -10.77 -15.54 -18.28
CA LEU A 27 -11.40 -15.84 -16.99
C LEU A 27 -12.20 -14.64 -16.47
N SER A 28 -13.37 -14.89 -15.92
CA SER A 28 -14.17 -13.88 -15.23
C SER A 28 -13.53 -13.52 -13.88
N VAL A 29 -13.48 -12.22 -13.54
CA VAL A 29 -12.73 -11.71 -12.39
C VAL A 29 -13.56 -10.82 -11.49
N ALA A 30 -13.45 -11.02 -10.18
CA ALA A 30 -13.85 -10.04 -9.18
C ALA A 30 -12.65 -9.59 -8.36
N VAL A 31 -12.49 -8.28 -8.17
CA VAL A 31 -11.47 -7.67 -7.33
C VAL A 31 -12.12 -7.12 -6.06
N VAL A 32 -11.72 -7.64 -4.91
CA VAL A 32 -12.25 -7.26 -3.59
C VAL A 32 -11.21 -6.45 -2.85
N ASP A 33 -11.55 -5.24 -2.41
CA ASP A 33 -10.65 -4.42 -1.58
C ASP A 33 -11.42 -3.65 -0.51
N ALA A 34 -10.84 -3.57 0.68
CA ALA A 34 -11.38 -2.81 1.79
C ALA A 34 -11.32 -1.28 1.59
N LEU A 35 -10.43 -0.81 0.72
CA LEU A 35 -10.33 0.60 0.35
C LEU A 35 -11.42 0.97 -0.67
N PRO A 36 -11.92 2.22 -0.65
CA PRO A 36 -12.97 2.67 -1.57
C PRO A 36 -12.48 2.91 -3.00
N GLU A 37 -11.16 2.90 -3.22
CA GLU A 37 -10.53 3.19 -4.50
C GLU A 37 -9.45 2.15 -4.81
N PRO A 38 -9.21 1.82 -6.11
CA PRO A 38 -8.12 0.94 -6.50
C PRO A 38 -6.75 1.61 -6.29
N GLY A 39 -5.69 0.80 -6.25
CA GLY A 39 -4.31 1.23 -6.13
C GLY A 39 -3.68 0.91 -4.77
N GLY A 40 -4.48 0.49 -3.77
CA GLY A 40 -3.98 0.05 -2.48
C GLY A 40 -3.13 1.13 -1.79
N GLN A 41 -1.94 0.75 -1.33
CA GLN A 41 -1.03 1.68 -0.63
C GLN A 41 -0.61 2.88 -1.48
N ILE A 42 -0.51 2.74 -2.81
CA ILE A 42 -0.10 3.84 -3.69
C ILE A 42 -1.13 4.97 -3.61
N THR A 43 -2.40 4.66 -3.85
CA THR A 43 -3.48 5.66 -3.79
C THR A 43 -3.65 6.22 -2.39
N ALA A 44 -3.61 5.36 -1.37
CA ALA A 44 -3.86 5.78 0.01
C ALA A 44 -2.73 6.64 0.60
N MET A 45 -1.48 6.44 0.18
CA MET A 45 -0.33 6.98 0.92
C MET A 45 0.54 7.96 0.12
N TYR A 46 0.75 7.72 -1.18
CA TYR A 46 1.72 8.49 -1.98
C TYR A 46 1.35 8.60 -3.47
N PRO A 47 0.12 9.03 -3.82
CA PRO A 47 -0.33 9.09 -5.21
C PRO A 47 0.53 10.03 -6.07
N GLU A 48 1.06 11.09 -5.49
CA GLU A 48 1.90 12.09 -6.18
C GLU A 48 3.39 11.76 -6.20
N LYS A 49 3.81 10.72 -5.47
CA LYS A 49 5.23 10.31 -5.43
C LYS A 49 5.65 9.72 -6.77
N LEU A 50 6.86 10.11 -7.24
CA LEU A 50 7.50 9.46 -8.37
C LEU A 50 8.06 8.11 -7.95
N ILE A 51 7.73 7.08 -8.72
CA ILE A 51 8.20 5.71 -8.58
C ILE A 51 9.18 5.46 -9.73
N HIS A 52 10.38 4.99 -9.41
CA HIS A 52 11.48 4.84 -10.37
C HIS A 52 11.83 3.38 -10.67
N ASP A 53 11.23 2.43 -9.95
CA ASP A 53 11.54 1.00 -9.99
C ASP A 53 10.43 0.14 -10.59
N VAL A 54 9.62 0.76 -11.47
CA VAL A 54 8.64 0.06 -12.30
C VAL A 54 9.19 -0.06 -13.72
N ALA A 55 9.39 -1.29 -14.18
CA ALA A 55 9.91 -1.57 -15.51
C ALA A 55 9.05 -0.92 -16.60
N GLY A 56 9.71 -0.33 -17.61
CA GLY A 56 9.05 0.40 -18.70
C GLY A 56 8.82 1.89 -18.44
N PHE A 57 9.04 2.37 -17.21
CA PHE A 57 8.92 3.77 -16.84
C PHE A 57 10.23 4.29 -16.24
N PRO A 58 10.89 5.33 -16.83
CA PRO A 58 12.00 6.01 -16.17
C PRO A 58 11.59 6.60 -14.81
N ALA A 59 10.37 7.12 -14.73
CA ALA A 59 9.67 7.54 -13.54
C ALA A 59 8.17 7.65 -13.85
N VAL A 60 7.32 7.27 -12.92
CA VAL A 60 5.86 7.38 -13.04
C VAL A 60 5.27 7.85 -11.71
N LYS A 61 4.29 8.75 -11.73
CA LYS A 61 3.56 9.08 -10.51
C LYS A 61 2.71 7.90 -10.05
N GLY A 62 2.57 7.73 -8.76
CA GLY A 62 1.75 6.65 -8.19
C GLY A 62 0.35 6.60 -8.78
N ARG A 63 -0.35 7.75 -8.82
CA ARG A 63 -1.70 7.83 -9.40
C ARG A 63 -1.76 7.44 -10.87
N ASP A 64 -0.73 7.82 -11.66
CA ASP A 64 -0.71 7.55 -13.10
C ASP A 64 -0.45 6.05 -13.34
N LEU A 65 0.40 5.41 -12.50
CA LEU A 65 0.60 3.97 -12.53
C LEU A 65 -0.71 3.23 -12.25
N VAL A 66 -1.45 3.64 -11.22
CA VAL A 66 -2.74 3.02 -10.86
C VAL A 66 -3.75 3.21 -11.99
N ALA A 67 -3.87 4.43 -12.54
CA ALA A 67 -4.77 4.71 -13.66
C ALA A 67 -4.45 3.84 -14.88
N ASN A 68 -3.18 3.66 -15.20
CA ASN A 68 -2.74 2.81 -16.32
C ASN A 68 -3.06 1.33 -16.07
N LEU A 69 -2.88 0.81 -14.84
CA LEU A 69 -3.22 -0.58 -14.50
C LEU A 69 -4.73 -0.83 -14.57
N VAL A 70 -5.54 0.11 -14.10
CA VAL A 70 -7.01 0.04 -14.22
C VAL A 70 -7.43 0.06 -15.69
N ALA A 71 -6.86 0.97 -16.50
CA ALA A 71 -7.12 1.05 -17.92
C ALA A 71 -6.68 -0.23 -18.67
N GLN A 72 -5.57 -0.85 -18.25
CA GLN A 72 -5.10 -2.10 -18.82
C GLN A 72 -6.05 -3.28 -18.55
N ALA A 73 -6.69 -3.31 -17.38
CA ALA A 73 -7.68 -4.35 -17.03
C ALA A 73 -9.07 -4.09 -17.62
N ALA A 74 -9.42 -2.83 -17.91
CA ALA A 74 -10.76 -2.42 -18.31
C ALA A 74 -11.37 -3.17 -19.51
N PRO A 75 -10.60 -3.56 -20.58
CA PRO A 75 -11.16 -4.32 -21.70
C PRO A 75 -11.76 -5.68 -21.31
N PHE A 76 -11.41 -6.22 -20.15
CA PHE A 76 -11.88 -7.52 -19.65
C PHE A 76 -12.99 -7.41 -18.60
N ASP A 77 -13.48 -6.20 -18.35
CA ASP A 77 -14.61 -5.90 -17.46
C ASP A 77 -14.53 -6.58 -16.07
N PRO A 78 -13.40 -6.45 -15.32
CA PRO A 78 -13.30 -7.02 -13.99
C PRO A 78 -14.31 -6.34 -13.06
N ARG A 79 -15.02 -7.14 -12.25
CA ARG A 79 -15.96 -6.62 -11.27
C ARG A 79 -15.21 -6.10 -10.04
N TYR A 80 -15.27 -4.80 -9.76
CA TYR A 80 -14.68 -4.20 -8.57
C TYR A 80 -15.68 -4.17 -7.41
N LEU A 81 -15.31 -4.78 -6.28
CA LEU A 81 -16.02 -4.77 -5.01
C LEU A 81 -15.16 -3.99 -4.00
N LEU A 82 -15.13 -2.66 -4.18
CA LEU A 82 -14.36 -1.73 -3.37
C LEU A 82 -15.13 -1.32 -2.11
N GLY A 83 -14.42 -0.86 -1.08
CA GLY A 83 -15.01 -0.59 0.24
C GLY A 83 -15.52 -1.85 0.94
N THR A 84 -15.14 -3.02 0.44
CA THR A 84 -15.65 -4.32 0.90
C THR A 84 -14.49 -5.22 1.32
N ARG A 85 -14.53 -5.71 2.56
CA ARG A 85 -13.51 -6.60 3.09
C ARG A 85 -13.87 -8.06 2.85
N ALA A 86 -12.92 -8.87 2.38
CA ALA A 86 -13.01 -10.32 2.43
C ALA A 86 -12.72 -10.79 3.86
N GLU A 87 -13.73 -11.38 4.54
CA GLU A 87 -13.65 -11.71 5.97
C GLU A 87 -13.40 -13.20 6.21
N LYS A 88 -14.01 -14.06 5.44
CA LYS A 88 -13.91 -15.51 5.61
C LYS A 88 -13.58 -16.20 4.30
N LEU A 89 -12.80 -17.27 4.40
CA LEU A 89 -12.64 -18.25 3.34
C LEU A 89 -13.27 -19.55 3.80
N SER A 90 -14.11 -20.12 2.97
CA SER A 90 -14.71 -21.44 3.13
C SER A 90 -14.73 -22.16 1.79
N TYR A 91 -15.18 -23.41 1.78
CA TYR A 91 -15.28 -24.20 0.55
C TYR A 91 -16.69 -24.78 0.39
N ALA A 92 -17.19 -24.78 -0.83
CA ALA A 92 -18.39 -25.47 -1.23
C ALA A 92 -18.11 -26.21 -2.54
N ASP A 93 -18.32 -27.53 -2.56
CA ASP A 93 -18.01 -28.41 -3.71
C ASP A 93 -16.57 -28.19 -4.23
N ASP A 94 -15.58 -28.21 -3.34
CA ASP A 94 -14.15 -27.99 -3.60
C ASP A 94 -13.80 -26.63 -4.23
N ARG A 95 -14.74 -25.68 -4.25
CA ARG A 95 -14.51 -24.31 -4.72
C ARG A 95 -14.46 -23.34 -3.55
N PRO A 96 -13.54 -22.37 -3.56
CA PRO A 96 -13.48 -21.32 -2.56
C PRO A 96 -14.75 -20.46 -2.56
N VAL A 97 -15.18 -20.08 -1.36
CA VAL A 97 -16.27 -19.12 -1.13
C VAL A 97 -15.74 -18.06 -0.18
N LEU A 98 -15.67 -16.84 -0.67
CA LEU A 98 -15.33 -15.68 0.15
C LEU A 98 -16.58 -15.11 0.79
N GLY A 99 -16.59 -15.04 2.11
CA GLY A 99 -17.55 -14.25 2.89
C GLY A 99 -17.05 -12.80 2.91
N LEU A 100 -17.92 -11.88 2.49
CA LEU A 100 -17.62 -10.45 2.40
C LEU A 100 -18.24 -9.70 3.57
N ALA A 101 -17.66 -8.54 3.92
CA ALA A 101 -18.28 -7.63 4.86
C ALA A 101 -19.70 -7.27 4.41
N GLY A 102 -20.65 -7.27 5.37
CA GLY A 102 -22.08 -7.11 5.04
C GLY A 102 -22.83 -8.41 4.75
N GLY A 103 -22.15 -9.57 4.81
CA GLY A 103 -22.79 -10.90 4.72
C GLY A 103 -22.96 -11.43 3.30
N GLU A 104 -22.51 -10.72 2.28
CA GLU A 104 -22.50 -11.22 0.90
C GLU A 104 -21.47 -12.35 0.75
N GLN A 105 -21.71 -13.22 -0.23
CA GLN A 105 -20.80 -14.32 -0.57
C GLN A 105 -20.41 -14.28 -2.04
N LEU A 106 -19.13 -14.50 -2.30
CA LEU A 106 -18.55 -14.63 -3.63
C LEU A 106 -17.98 -16.04 -3.79
N ARG A 107 -18.64 -16.86 -4.61
CA ARG A 107 -18.11 -18.17 -5.01
C ARG A 107 -17.12 -17.98 -6.14
N CYS A 108 -15.98 -18.63 -6.07
CA CYS A 108 -14.96 -18.51 -7.10
C CYS A 108 -14.28 -19.86 -7.39
N GLY A 109 -13.70 -19.95 -8.58
CA GLY A 109 -12.93 -21.10 -8.97
C GLY A 109 -11.56 -21.13 -8.29
N ALA A 110 -10.93 -19.96 -8.15
CA ALA A 110 -9.68 -19.76 -7.44
C ALA A 110 -9.63 -18.37 -6.77
N VAL A 111 -8.75 -18.22 -5.78
CA VAL A 111 -8.46 -16.94 -5.09
C VAL A 111 -7.01 -16.57 -5.32
N VAL A 112 -6.75 -15.32 -5.67
CA VAL A 112 -5.40 -14.73 -5.72
C VAL A 112 -5.32 -13.61 -4.68
N ILE A 113 -4.53 -13.81 -3.62
CA ILE A 113 -4.38 -12.85 -2.53
C ILE A 113 -3.24 -11.88 -2.86
N THR A 114 -3.57 -10.60 -2.98
CA THR A 114 -2.64 -9.50 -3.32
C THR A 114 -2.74 -8.35 -2.32
N GLY A 115 -3.07 -8.67 -1.07
CA GLY A 115 -3.36 -7.72 0.01
C GLY A 115 -2.17 -6.90 0.53
N GLY A 116 -0.99 -6.97 -0.12
CA GLY A 116 0.19 -6.19 0.23
C GLY A 116 0.65 -6.45 1.66
N LEU A 117 0.67 -5.41 2.50
CA LEU A 117 1.00 -5.53 3.92
C LEU A 117 -0.24 -5.78 4.81
N GLY A 118 -1.41 -5.99 4.20
CA GLY A 118 -2.70 -6.04 4.90
C GLY A 118 -3.23 -4.65 5.24
N SER A 119 -4.07 -4.56 6.26
CA SER A 119 -4.52 -3.27 6.81
C SER A 119 -3.35 -2.57 7.48
N PHE A 120 -3.15 -1.31 7.18
CA PHE A 120 -2.10 -0.50 7.79
C PHE A 120 -2.72 0.62 8.63
N THR A 121 -2.30 0.68 9.88
CA THR A 121 -2.69 1.74 10.80
C THR A 121 -1.49 2.63 11.06
N PRO A 122 -1.58 3.95 10.84
CA PRO A 122 -0.51 4.87 11.20
C PRO A 122 -0.17 4.74 12.68
N ARG A 123 1.12 4.77 13.00
CA ARG A 123 1.55 4.86 14.39
C ARG A 123 1.19 6.24 14.93
N PRO A 124 0.39 6.33 15.99
CA PRO A 124 -0.03 7.60 16.52
C PRO A 124 1.14 8.41 17.06
N LEU A 125 1.05 9.71 16.94
CA LEU A 125 1.87 10.65 17.71
C LEU A 125 1.08 10.98 19.00
N PRO A 126 1.53 10.51 20.17
CA PRO A 126 0.69 10.55 21.39
C PRO A 126 0.16 11.94 21.76
N VAL A 127 0.97 12.99 21.56
CA VAL A 127 0.58 14.38 21.86
C VAL A 127 -0.42 14.98 20.86
N ALA A 128 -0.78 14.22 19.82
CA ALA A 128 -1.54 14.72 18.68
C ALA A 128 -2.98 14.21 18.60
N GLU A 129 -3.42 13.32 19.49
CA GLU A 129 -4.71 12.62 19.39
C GLU A 129 -5.91 13.58 19.16
N ARG A 130 -5.96 14.67 19.90
CA ARG A 130 -7.07 15.63 19.78
C ARG A 130 -7.06 16.47 18.49
N PHE A 131 -5.99 16.42 17.69
CA PHE A 131 -5.82 17.19 16.47
C PHE A 131 -5.85 16.34 15.20
N VAL A 132 -6.15 15.06 15.31
CA VAL A 132 -6.32 14.17 14.14
C VAL A 132 -7.46 14.72 13.28
N GLY A 133 -7.16 14.99 11.99
CA GLY A 133 -8.09 15.62 11.06
C GLY A 133 -8.19 17.17 11.16
N THR A 134 -7.51 17.78 12.13
CA THR A 134 -7.52 19.24 12.33
C THR A 134 -6.11 19.83 12.48
N GLY A 135 -5.17 19.31 11.69
CA GLY A 135 -3.77 19.75 11.64
C GLY A 135 -2.76 18.61 11.82
N ILE A 136 -3.22 17.39 12.10
CA ILE A 136 -2.37 16.20 12.07
C ILE A 136 -2.73 15.35 10.85
N VAL A 137 -1.72 15.03 10.05
CA VAL A 137 -1.83 14.12 8.92
C VAL A 137 -0.75 13.04 9.01
N TYR A 138 -1.08 11.84 8.57
CA TYR A 138 -0.12 10.72 8.50
C TYR A 138 0.40 10.54 7.08
N PHE A 139 -0.35 11.05 6.10
CA PHE A 139 -0.06 11.10 4.67
C PHE A 139 -0.42 12.46 4.13
N VAL A 140 0.17 12.84 3.00
CA VAL A 140 -0.16 14.07 2.29
C VAL A 140 -0.55 13.72 0.85
N PRO A 141 -1.80 13.28 0.62
CA PRO A 141 -2.26 12.90 -0.73
C PRO A 141 -2.17 14.05 -1.72
N GLN A 142 -2.41 15.26 -1.26
CA GLN A 142 -2.41 16.49 -2.05
C GLN A 142 -1.44 17.52 -1.45
N PRO A 143 -0.12 17.45 -1.76
CA PRO A 143 0.89 18.35 -1.20
C PRO A 143 0.58 19.83 -1.40
N ALA A 144 -0.13 20.20 -2.49
CA ALA A 144 -0.51 21.58 -2.78
C ALA A 144 -1.41 22.23 -1.70
N GLU A 145 -2.17 21.44 -0.94
CA GLU A 145 -3.01 21.94 0.16
C GLU A 145 -2.18 22.53 1.31
N LEU A 146 -0.91 22.16 1.42
CA LEU A 146 0.01 22.67 2.43
C LEU A 146 0.79 23.92 1.97
N THR A 147 0.44 24.49 0.81
CA THR A 147 1.09 25.69 0.28
C THR A 147 0.96 26.85 1.28
N GLY A 148 2.10 27.50 1.57
CA GLY A 148 2.18 28.65 2.48
C GLY A 148 1.99 28.32 3.97
N GLN A 149 1.90 27.05 4.35
CA GLN A 149 1.79 26.61 5.74
C GLN A 149 3.16 26.39 6.40
N ASP A 150 3.20 26.51 7.73
CA ASP A 150 4.33 26.05 8.54
C ASP A 150 4.12 24.57 8.85
N VAL A 151 5.00 23.72 8.29
CA VAL A 151 4.87 22.26 8.37
C VAL A 151 5.93 21.67 9.29
N LEU A 152 5.48 20.86 10.24
CA LEU A 152 6.34 20.05 11.12
C LEU A 152 6.26 18.59 10.71
N ILE A 153 7.37 18.01 10.29
CA ILE A 153 7.48 16.59 9.95
C ILE A 153 8.10 15.85 11.13
N VAL A 154 7.44 14.81 11.63
CA VAL A 154 7.94 13.99 12.74
C VAL A 154 8.29 12.61 12.23
N GLY A 155 9.59 12.29 12.18
CA GLY A 155 10.06 11.00 11.69
C GLY A 155 11.54 11.00 11.31
N GLY A 156 12.06 9.85 10.88
CA GLY A 156 13.47 9.70 10.50
C GLY A 156 13.70 8.54 9.52
N GLY A 157 12.63 8.06 8.88
CA GLY A 157 12.66 7.10 7.78
C GLY A 157 12.47 7.79 6.43
N ASP A 158 12.48 7.01 5.34
CA ASP A 158 12.34 7.51 3.97
C ASP A 158 11.13 8.41 3.79
N SER A 159 9.95 8.02 4.32
CA SER A 159 8.74 8.83 4.21
C SER A 159 8.89 10.24 4.78
N ALA A 160 9.59 10.41 5.92
CA ALA A 160 9.79 11.74 6.51
C ALA A 160 10.65 12.63 5.62
N PHE A 161 11.70 12.08 5.04
CA PHE A 161 12.61 12.80 4.17
C PHE A 161 12.00 13.07 2.78
N ASP A 162 11.24 12.12 2.24
CA ASP A 162 10.48 12.31 0.99
C ASP A 162 9.47 13.46 1.13
N TRP A 163 8.72 13.51 2.26
CA TRP A 163 7.82 14.63 2.54
C TRP A 163 8.57 15.96 2.70
N ALA A 164 9.75 15.96 3.33
CA ALA A 164 10.55 17.18 3.45
C ALA A 164 10.97 17.73 2.06
N VAL A 165 11.39 16.85 1.14
CA VAL A 165 11.71 17.23 -0.24
C VAL A 165 10.49 17.75 -1.00
N THR A 166 9.34 17.07 -0.84
CA THR A 166 8.11 17.40 -1.58
C THR A 166 7.47 18.69 -1.10
N LEU A 167 7.47 18.93 0.21
CA LEU A 167 6.77 20.07 0.80
C LEU A 167 7.62 21.33 0.87
N GLN A 168 8.94 21.23 0.85
CA GLN A 168 9.82 22.38 0.93
C GLN A 168 9.53 23.48 -0.11
N PRO A 169 9.28 23.20 -1.40
CA PRO A 169 8.98 24.23 -2.38
C PRO A 169 7.57 24.81 -2.27
N LEU A 170 6.70 24.23 -1.47
CA LEU A 170 5.28 24.62 -1.33
C LEU A 170 5.01 25.33 -0.01
N ALA A 171 5.52 24.78 1.08
CA ALA A 171 5.29 25.28 2.42
C ALA A 171 6.05 26.60 2.69
N ARG A 172 5.56 27.40 3.62
CA ARG A 172 6.27 28.60 4.11
C ARG A 172 7.53 28.22 4.87
N SER A 173 7.43 27.18 5.70
CA SER A 173 8.57 26.58 6.40
C SER A 173 8.39 25.09 6.56
N VAL A 174 9.50 24.35 6.56
CA VAL A 174 9.52 22.91 6.86
C VAL A 174 10.53 22.65 7.97
N THR A 175 10.05 22.07 9.08
CA THR A 175 10.88 21.58 10.17
C THR A 175 10.73 20.07 10.27
N LEU A 176 11.85 19.32 10.24
CA LEU A 176 11.88 17.86 10.42
C LEU A 176 12.46 17.55 11.79
N VAL A 177 11.70 16.87 12.63
CA VAL A 177 12.09 16.47 14.00
C VAL A 177 12.28 14.95 14.07
N HIS A 178 13.42 14.53 14.60
CA HIS A 178 13.71 13.13 14.84
C HIS A 178 14.32 12.89 16.22
N ARG A 179 13.83 11.83 16.91
CA ARG A 179 14.22 11.48 18.29
C ARG A 179 15.64 10.93 18.44
N ARG A 180 16.35 10.63 17.34
CA ARG A 180 17.70 10.07 17.33
C ARG A 180 18.59 10.90 16.43
N GLU A 181 19.90 10.75 16.58
CA GLU A 181 20.87 11.37 15.68
C GLU A 181 20.93 10.66 14.33
N LYS A 182 20.84 9.32 14.33
CA LYS A 182 20.94 8.49 13.13
C LYS A 182 19.58 8.27 12.48
N PHE A 183 19.48 8.59 11.19
CA PHE A 183 18.30 8.34 10.37
C PHE A 183 18.31 6.92 9.82
N ARG A 184 17.10 6.41 9.49
CA ARG A 184 16.90 5.18 8.74
C ARG A 184 16.64 5.44 7.25
N ALA A 185 16.44 6.69 6.87
CA ALA A 185 16.25 7.12 5.50
C ALA A 185 17.51 6.91 4.67
N HIS A 186 17.32 6.73 3.37
CA HIS A 186 18.40 6.55 2.41
C HIS A 186 19.36 7.75 2.41
N ALA A 187 20.67 7.50 2.41
CA ALA A 187 21.70 8.52 2.60
C ALA A 187 21.62 9.65 1.54
N ALA A 188 21.30 9.32 0.29
CA ALA A 188 21.15 10.31 -0.77
C ALA A 188 19.98 11.28 -0.51
N THR A 189 18.83 10.78 -0.02
CA THR A 189 17.67 11.61 0.32
C THR A 189 17.97 12.49 1.54
N VAL A 190 18.67 11.95 2.53
CA VAL A 190 19.16 12.73 3.69
C VAL A 190 20.07 13.88 3.26
N ALA A 191 21.03 13.60 2.38
CA ALA A 191 21.94 14.62 1.85
C ALA A 191 21.17 15.70 1.07
N ARG A 192 20.19 15.31 0.27
CA ARG A 192 19.31 16.23 -0.47
C ARG A 192 18.55 17.15 0.47
N VAL A 193 17.91 16.62 1.52
CA VAL A 193 17.15 17.44 2.50
C VAL A 193 18.05 18.41 3.23
N ARG A 194 19.30 17.99 3.59
CA ARG A 194 20.27 18.88 4.24
C ARG A 194 20.76 20.02 3.36
N ALA A 195 20.68 19.89 2.05
CA ALA A 195 21.00 20.95 1.07
C ALA A 195 19.81 21.89 0.79
N LEU A 196 18.62 21.57 1.28
CA LEU A 196 17.42 22.40 1.16
C LEU A 196 17.26 23.29 2.41
N PRO A 197 16.48 24.40 2.33
CA PRO A 197 16.11 25.23 3.48
C PRO A 197 15.08 24.52 4.38
N VAL A 198 15.41 23.31 4.82
CA VAL A 198 14.65 22.51 5.77
C VAL A 198 15.38 22.51 7.10
N ARG A 199 14.70 22.91 8.16
CA ARG A 199 15.25 22.82 9.51
C ARG A 199 15.20 21.40 10.01
N VAL A 200 16.33 20.75 10.21
CA VAL A 200 16.43 19.37 10.73
C VAL A 200 16.87 19.42 12.20
N VAL A 201 16.03 18.91 13.10
CA VAL A 201 16.28 18.84 14.54
C VAL A 201 16.36 17.37 14.96
N VAL A 202 17.52 16.96 15.44
CA VAL A 202 17.78 15.59 15.90
C VAL A 202 17.80 15.51 17.42
N ASN A 203 17.72 14.28 17.96
CA ASN A 203 17.61 14.03 19.41
C ASN A 203 16.50 14.83 20.06
N ALA A 204 15.39 15.06 19.33
CA ALA A 204 14.28 15.90 19.73
C ALA A 204 12.94 15.17 19.55
N GLU A 205 11.99 15.52 20.40
CA GLU A 205 10.64 15.02 20.37
C GLU A 205 9.64 16.17 20.42
N VAL A 206 8.45 15.97 19.81
CA VAL A 206 7.32 16.87 19.96
C VAL A 206 6.67 16.57 21.30
N THR A 207 6.69 17.52 22.21
CA THR A 207 6.21 17.34 23.60
C THR A 207 4.82 17.93 23.81
N ARG A 208 4.42 18.91 23.00
CA ARG A 208 3.08 19.52 23.07
C ARG A 208 2.67 20.10 21.72
N LEU A 209 1.36 20.08 21.46
CA LEU A 209 0.75 20.83 20.36
C LEU A 209 -0.24 21.84 20.92
N HIS A 210 -0.29 23.01 20.28
CA HIS A 210 -1.13 24.13 20.63
C HIS A 210 -2.23 24.34 19.59
N GLY A 211 -3.38 24.83 20.03
CA GLY A 211 -4.52 25.19 19.19
C GLY A 211 -5.85 24.95 19.88
N GLY A 212 -6.88 25.66 19.47
CA GLY A 212 -8.25 25.51 19.98
C GLY A 212 -9.12 24.53 19.22
N GLY A 213 -9.04 24.52 17.89
CA GLY A 213 -9.78 23.61 17.00
C GLY A 213 -8.86 23.01 15.94
N ALA A 214 -7.79 23.71 15.57
CA ALA A 214 -6.75 23.24 14.68
C ALA A 214 -5.38 23.50 15.31
N VAL A 215 -4.33 22.86 14.81
CA VAL A 215 -2.96 23.11 15.25
C VAL A 215 -2.53 24.51 14.85
N THR A 216 -1.95 25.25 15.80
CA THR A 216 -1.38 26.59 15.59
C THR A 216 0.08 26.68 16.03
N GLY A 217 0.59 25.68 16.73
CA GLY A 217 1.97 25.64 17.21
C GLY A 217 2.35 24.28 17.79
N ALA A 218 3.65 24.10 17.98
CA ALA A 218 4.22 22.91 18.59
C ALA A 218 5.37 23.28 19.54
N GLU A 219 5.51 22.52 20.62
CA GLU A 219 6.73 22.51 21.44
C GLU A 219 7.58 21.30 21.07
N ILE A 220 8.85 21.56 20.79
CA ILE A 220 9.85 20.52 20.60
C ILE A 220 10.88 20.58 21.72
N THR A 221 11.31 19.42 22.23
CA THR A 221 12.32 19.35 23.28
C THR A 221 13.50 18.53 22.78
N VAL A 222 14.66 19.14 22.71
CA VAL A 222 15.92 18.45 22.44
C VAL A 222 16.37 17.76 23.73
N ARG A 223 16.88 16.54 23.61
CA ARG A 223 17.35 15.76 24.78
C ARG A 223 18.38 16.56 25.60
N GLY A 224 18.06 16.81 26.85
CA GLY A 224 18.91 17.60 27.77
C GLY A 224 18.86 19.10 27.58
N GLY A 225 17.97 19.62 26.71
CA GLY A 225 17.77 21.04 26.45
C GLY A 225 16.41 21.56 26.90
N ALA A 226 16.20 22.86 26.72
CA ALA A 226 14.92 23.51 26.95
C ALA A 226 13.91 23.20 25.83
N ALA A 227 12.63 23.30 26.13
CA ALA A 227 11.59 23.27 25.13
C ALA A 227 11.61 24.54 24.26
N GLU A 228 11.41 24.36 22.96
CA GLU A 228 11.30 25.43 21.99
C GLU A 228 9.90 25.41 21.38
N SER A 229 9.25 26.56 21.29
CA SER A 229 7.95 26.72 20.63
C SER A 229 8.14 27.13 19.18
N LEU A 230 7.40 26.49 18.28
CA LEU A 230 7.39 26.74 16.84
C LEU A 230 5.98 27.07 16.37
N PRO A 231 5.77 28.03 15.45
CA PRO A 231 4.53 28.11 14.70
C PRO A 231 4.38 26.90 13.81
N VAL A 232 3.24 26.26 13.84
CA VAL A 232 2.95 25.06 13.04
C VAL A 232 1.47 25.05 12.68
N ASN A 233 1.14 24.89 11.40
CA ASN A 233 -0.23 24.73 10.93
C ASN A 233 -0.55 23.24 10.72
N THR A 234 0.42 22.47 10.22
CA THR A 234 0.25 21.05 9.95
C THR A 234 1.43 20.24 10.47
N VAL A 235 1.12 19.13 11.13
CA VAL A 235 2.10 18.12 11.55
C VAL A 235 1.93 16.87 10.68
N VAL A 236 2.98 16.49 9.96
CA VAL A 236 3.06 15.24 9.20
C VAL A 236 3.73 14.18 10.08
N ALA A 237 2.95 13.26 10.64
CA ALA A 237 3.44 12.23 11.53
C ALA A 237 3.94 11.00 10.74
N ALA A 238 5.17 11.07 10.22
CA ALA A 238 5.83 10.02 9.42
C ALA A 238 6.52 8.97 10.32
N LEU A 239 5.77 8.40 11.26
CA LEU A 239 6.26 7.45 12.28
C LEU A 239 6.23 5.99 11.83
N GLY A 240 5.76 5.73 10.61
CA GLY A 240 5.54 4.41 10.06
C GLY A 240 4.16 3.84 10.46
N PHE A 241 3.97 2.56 10.16
CA PHE A 241 2.69 1.86 10.31
C PHE A 241 2.85 0.60 11.14
N THR A 242 1.75 0.17 11.72
CA THR A 242 1.53 -1.22 12.08
C THR A 242 0.74 -1.86 10.95
N ALA A 243 1.23 -2.97 10.45
CA ALA A 243 0.54 -3.77 9.44
C ALA A 243 -0.11 -4.96 10.11
N ASP A 244 -1.35 -5.27 9.72
CA ASP A 244 -2.11 -6.40 10.20
C ASP A 244 -2.77 -7.11 9.02
N LEU A 245 -2.66 -8.43 8.97
CA LEU A 245 -3.32 -9.24 7.94
C LEU A 245 -4.84 -9.26 8.12
N GLY A 246 -5.33 -8.85 9.29
CA GLY A 246 -6.75 -8.88 9.60
C GLY A 246 -7.33 -10.28 9.44
N PRO A 247 -8.51 -10.43 8.82
CA PRO A 247 -9.16 -11.73 8.66
C PRO A 247 -8.32 -12.80 7.95
N LEU A 248 -7.38 -12.41 7.08
CA LEU A 248 -6.52 -13.37 6.37
C LEU A 248 -5.71 -14.26 7.34
N ALA A 249 -5.40 -13.78 8.54
CA ALA A 249 -4.70 -14.55 9.56
C ALA A 249 -5.51 -15.75 10.06
N GLU A 250 -6.84 -15.70 9.92
CA GLU A 250 -7.75 -16.75 10.38
C GLU A 250 -8.17 -17.74 9.28
N TRP A 251 -7.72 -17.54 8.03
CA TRP A 251 -8.08 -18.41 6.92
C TRP A 251 -7.36 -19.76 6.90
N GLY A 252 -6.45 -20.00 7.85
CA GLY A 252 -5.64 -21.23 7.89
C GLY A 252 -4.46 -21.22 6.92
N LEU A 253 -4.08 -20.06 6.42
CA LEU A 253 -2.92 -19.87 5.56
C LEU A 253 -1.62 -20.06 6.35
N ARG A 254 -0.62 -20.69 5.72
CA ARG A 254 0.71 -20.79 6.31
C ARG A 254 1.42 -19.46 6.25
N LEU A 255 1.84 -18.97 7.42
CA LEU A 255 2.49 -17.68 7.57
C LEU A 255 3.95 -17.85 7.98
N ASP A 256 4.83 -17.03 7.42
CA ASP A 256 6.10 -16.66 8.01
C ASP A 256 5.99 -15.20 8.49
N ARG A 257 5.98 -15.02 9.82
CA ARG A 257 5.71 -13.74 10.48
C ARG A 257 4.35 -13.16 10.05
N ARG A 258 4.34 -12.29 9.03
CA ARG A 258 3.14 -11.60 8.52
C ARG A 258 2.99 -11.76 7.01
N HIS A 259 3.63 -12.75 6.42
CA HIS A 259 3.59 -12.99 4.98
C HIS A 259 3.11 -14.40 4.71
N LEU A 260 2.40 -14.55 3.62
CA LEU A 260 1.88 -15.84 3.15
C LEU A 260 3.01 -16.64 2.51
N VAL A 261 3.27 -17.84 3.03
CA VAL A 261 4.24 -18.73 2.44
C VAL A 261 3.66 -19.31 1.16
N VAL A 262 4.37 -19.12 0.06
CA VAL A 262 4.01 -19.69 -1.26
C VAL A 262 5.16 -20.48 -1.83
N ASP A 263 4.84 -21.38 -2.77
CA ASP A 263 5.84 -22.08 -3.57
C ASP A 263 6.18 -21.32 -4.88
N SER A 264 6.95 -21.92 -5.77
CA SER A 264 7.33 -21.31 -7.05
C SER A 264 6.17 -21.13 -8.03
N THR A 265 5.03 -21.75 -7.79
CA THR A 265 3.79 -21.58 -8.56
C THR A 265 2.88 -20.50 -7.97
N MET A 266 3.34 -19.82 -6.92
CA MET A 266 2.57 -18.89 -6.11
C MET A 266 1.39 -19.52 -5.38
N ALA A 267 1.35 -20.86 -5.25
CA ALA A 267 0.33 -21.58 -4.51
C ALA A 267 0.59 -21.48 -2.99
N THR A 268 -0.47 -21.29 -2.22
CA THR A 268 -0.45 -21.39 -0.76
C THR A 268 -0.66 -22.84 -0.32
N ASN A 269 -0.75 -23.07 0.99
CA ASN A 269 -1.13 -24.38 1.55
C ASN A 269 -2.62 -24.72 1.38
N LEU A 270 -3.45 -23.79 0.94
CA LEU A 270 -4.88 -24.01 0.76
C LEU A 270 -5.19 -24.30 -0.71
N PRO A 271 -6.09 -25.27 -1.01
CA PRO A 271 -6.45 -25.62 -2.38
C PRO A 271 -7.01 -24.41 -3.14
N ARG A 272 -6.56 -24.21 -4.38
CA ARG A 272 -7.05 -23.13 -5.27
C ARG A 272 -6.86 -21.70 -4.71
N VAL A 273 -5.95 -21.53 -3.76
CA VAL A 273 -5.59 -20.23 -3.17
C VAL A 273 -4.14 -19.94 -3.46
N PHE A 274 -3.92 -18.85 -4.17
CA PHE A 274 -2.63 -18.33 -4.60
C PHE A 274 -2.37 -16.97 -3.96
N ALA A 275 -1.13 -16.49 -3.98
CA ALA A 275 -0.83 -15.15 -3.53
C ALA A 275 0.29 -14.52 -4.37
N ALA A 276 0.29 -13.17 -4.46
CA ALA A 276 1.28 -12.40 -5.19
C ALA A 276 1.52 -11.02 -4.56
N GLY A 277 2.66 -10.42 -4.83
CA GLY A 277 3.05 -9.11 -4.32
C GLY A 277 3.66 -9.17 -2.92
N ASP A 278 3.66 -8.04 -2.23
CA ASP A 278 4.39 -7.89 -0.96
C ASP A 278 3.89 -8.79 0.18
N ILE A 279 2.68 -9.32 0.04
CA ILE A 279 2.11 -10.25 1.03
C ILE A 279 2.80 -11.62 1.04
N THR A 280 3.51 -11.98 -0.03
CA THR A 280 4.13 -13.31 -0.16
C THR A 280 5.49 -13.42 0.49
N GLU A 281 5.86 -14.66 0.87
CA GLU A 281 7.19 -15.04 1.35
C GLU A 281 7.62 -16.36 0.73
N TYR A 282 8.83 -16.36 0.16
CA TYR A 282 9.52 -17.53 -0.39
C TYR A 282 11.03 -17.24 -0.46
N PRO A 283 11.92 -18.26 -0.57
CA PRO A 283 13.36 -18.03 -0.66
C PRO A 283 13.74 -17.10 -1.82
N GLY A 284 14.45 -16.03 -1.54
CA GLY A 284 14.85 -15.02 -2.53
C GLY A 284 13.80 -13.94 -2.83
N LYS A 285 12.73 -13.83 -2.05
CA LYS A 285 11.71 -12.80 -2.21
C LYS A 285 12.30 -11.39 -2.16
N VAL A 286 11.99 -10.60 -3.20
CA VAL A 286 12.25 -9.15 -3.27
C VAL A 286 10.92 -8.41 -3.37
N ARG A 287 10.70 -7.43 -2.50
CA ARG A 287 9.45 -6.67 -2.43
C ARG A 287 9.52 -5.43 -3.30
N LEU A 288 9.24 -5.61 -4.59
CA LEU A 288 9.10 -4.57 -5.60
C LEU A 288 7.79 -4.76 -6.35
N ILE A 289 7.22 -3.67 -6.86
CA ILE A 289 6.03 -3.72 -7.72
C ILE A 289 6.28 -4.61 -8.94
N ALA A 290 7.47 -4.49 -9.56
CA ALA A 290 7.86 -5.29 -10.73
C ALA A 290 7.89 -6.80 -10.42
N THR A 291 8.38 -7.21 -9.25
CA THR A 291 8.34 -8.61 -8.80
C THR A 291 6.90 -9.07 -8.62
N GLY A 292 6.06 -8.22 -8.01
CA GLY A 292 4.64 -8.52 -7.80
C GLY A 292 3.87 -8.75 -9.10
N PHE A 293 4.21 -8.09 -10.19
CA PHE A 293 3.61 -8.33 -11.51
C PHE A 293 3.96 -9.74 -12.04
N GLY A 294 5.23 -10.15 -11.96
CA GLY A 294 5.64 -11.50 -12.35
C GLY A 294 4.96 -12.58 -11.51
N GLU A 295 4.87 -12.37 -10.20
CA GLU A 295 4.17 -13.25 -9.27
C GLU A 295 2.67 -13.34 -9.60
N ALA A 296 2.01 -12.21 -9.90
CA ALA A 296 0.61 -12.17 -10.27
C ALA A 296 0.33 -12.98 -11.56
N ALA A 297 1.18 -12.81 -12.57
CA ALA A 297 1.08 -13.63 -13.79
C ALA A 297 1.26 -15.12 -13.50
N THR A 298 2.23 -15.50 -12.67
CA THR A 298 2.47 -16.88 -12.26
C THR A 298 1.27 -17.44 -11.50
N ALA A 299 0.74 -16.70 -10.52
CA ALA A 299 -0.42 -17.09 -9.73
C ALA A 299 -1.65 -17.34 -10.61
N VAL A 300 -1.95 -16.41 -11.52
CA VAL A 300 -3.11 -16.52 -12.42
C VAL A 300 -2.97 -17.71 -13.39
N ASN A 301 -1.78 -17.94 -13.94
CA ASN A 301 -1.55 -19.08 -14.83
C ASN A 301 -1.78 -20.42 -14.10
N ASN A 302 -1.27 -20.54 -12.88
CA ASN A 302 -1.47 -21.75 -12.07
C ASN A 302 -2.92 -21.87 -11.58
N ALA A 303 -3.59 -20.75 -11.29
CA ALA A 303 -5.02 -20.75 -11.00
C ALA A 303 -5.84 -21.26 -12.18
N ALA A 304 -5.55 -20.85 -13.41
CA ALA A 304 -6.24 -21.31 -14.61
C ALA A 304 -6.12 -22.84 -14.80
N VAL A 305 -4.92 -23.39 -14.58
CA VAL A 305 -4.72 -24.87 -14.63
C VAL A 305 -5.44 -25.57 -13.49
N ALA A 306 -5.56 -24.94 -12.30
CA ALA A 306 -6.34 -25.49 -11.20
C ALA A 306 -7.85 -25.48 -11.48
N LEU A 307 -8.34 -24.56 -12.32
CA LEU A 307 -9.72 -24.54 -12.78
C LEU A 307 -9.99 -25.58 -13.86
N ASP A 308 -9.11 -25.63 -14.84
CA ASP A 308 -9.15 -26.56 -15.96
C ASP A 308 -7.79 -27.27 -16.13
N PRO A 309 -7.63 -28.50 -15.66
CA PRO A 309 -6.39 -29.27 -15.80
C PRO A 309 -5.94 -29.50 -17.25
N ALA A 310 -6.82 -29.30 -18.24
CA ALA A 310 -6.47 -29.42 -19.65
C ALA A 310 -5.93 -28.09 -20.23
N ALA A 311 -6.06 -26.98 -19.49
CA ALA A 311 -5.56 -25.68 -19.92
C ALA A 311 -4.02 -25.65 -19.96
N HIS A 312 -3.46 -24.99 -20.97
CA HIS A 312 -2.03 -24.75 -21.03
C HIS A 312 -1.60 -23.77 -19.93
N LEU A 313 -0.51 -24.07 -19.23
CA LEU A 313 0.05 -23.19 -18.21
C LEU A 313 0.45 -21.83 -18.81
N PHE A 314 1.07 -21.83 -19.99
CA PHE A 314 1.40 -20.64 -20.75
C PHE A 314 0.41 -20.47 -21.92
N PRO A 315 -0.42 -19.41 -21.93
CA PRO A 315 -1.47 -19.22 -22.94
C PRO A 315 -0.97 -18.65 -24.28
N GLY A 316 0.31 -18.34 -24.42
CA GLY A 316 0.89 -17.56 -25.50
C GLY A 316 1.12 -16.10 -25.11
N HIS A 317 1.66 -15.30 -26.03
CA HIS A 317 1.91 -13.89 -25.84
C HIS A 317 0.69 -13.03 -26.19
N SER A 318 0.54 -11.87 -25.59
CA SER A 318 -0.55 -10.92 -25.91
C SER A 318 -0.50 -10.41 -27.35
N SER A 319 0.62 -10.57 -28.03
CA SER A 319 0.81 -10.26 -29.44
C SER A 319 0.42 -11.40 -30.40
N ASP A 320 0.12 -12.59 -29.89
CA ASP A 320 -0.19 -13.77 -30.70
C ASP A 320 -1.68 -13.83 -31.10
N GLY A 321 -2.51 -12.97 -30.49
CA GLY A 321 -3.95 -12.90 -30.69
C GLY A 321 -4.34 -11.62 -31.44
N THR A 322 -4.39 -11.69 -32.74
CA THR A 322 -5.11 -10.75 -33.62
C THR A 322 -5.99 -11.55 -34.56
#